data_d05a6c184f24bf3e06d0f0a248524544
#
_entry.id   d05a6c184f24bf3e06d0f0a248524544
#
_cell.length_a   1.000
_cell.length_b   1.000
_cell.length_c   1.000
_cell.angle_alpha   90.00
_cell.angle_beta   90.00
_cell.angle_gamma   90.00
#
_symmetry.space_group_name_H-M   'P 1'
#
loop_
_entity.id
_entity.type
_entity.pdbx_description
1 polymer ?
#
loop_
_entity_poly.entity_id
_entity_poly.type
_entity_poly.pdbx_seq_one_letter_code
_entity_poly.pdbx_strand_id
1 'polypeptide(L)'
;MHQPETAPRPSIYYNYQVFKPWLPSANPAQARQKVVVAGCGPAGMVAALELARHGVPSVLLNSELQVSQGSRAIVFTRRSMEILQQVGVADRITENGLPWRFGNSFYRGQKVFRMEAPHSEDDRFFPMINLQQQYLEEYLLDACAANLLIDLRWGNKLTQVMQREGFAELEIDTPEGAYKLETDWLIAADGGRSGIRTQLGLKLDGSSYEGLFVIADIRIDLPYPTERRAYFDPEWNPGNTILMHREPHGIWRVDYQLPPGESPEDALRPESLKARIDAQLAMIGHAGAKWEMDWCSVYSARTLTLPDYVHGSVLFTGDAAHLLPIFGVRGANTAFQDSQSLAWHLAFVVKGLAGKKLLQNFSAERVGAAREIIDEAGKSTRFMTPPSHGFRLLRNAVLSLSLTQEFVRPLYHWRTSRPHEYTHSALNSTGDDNALFKTGPAHGAPPQNVRLGPDDYLLDHLGGGFDLLYFTGADALPESLQSVIQAARAKGTP
;
A
#
# COMPACT_ATOMS: atom_id res chain seq x y z
N MET A 1 -5.88 23.21 -20.14
CA MET A 1 -4.46 22.84 -20.24
C MET A 1 -3.93 22.61 -18.82
N HIS A 2 -3.35 21.48 -18.57
CA HIS A 2 -2.75 21.13 -17.29
C HIS A 2 -1.30 21.62 -17.26
N GLN A 3 -0.89 22.32 -16.19
CA GLN A 3 0.46 22.83 -16.00
C GLN A 3 1.07 22.17 -14.75
N PRO A 4 1.79 21.06 -14.91
CA PRO A 4 2.48 20.43 -13.80
C PRO A 4 3.71 21.23 -13.37
N GLU A 5 4.16 21.00 -12.13
CA GLU A 5 5.34 21.66 -11.60
C GLU A 5 6.61 21.23 -12.36
N THR A 6 7.38 22.23 -12.85
CA THR A 6 8.61 22.01 -13.64
C THR A 6 9.90 22.21 -12.84
N ALA A 7 9.81 22.77 -11.62
CA ALA A 7 10.95 22.87 -10.71
C ALA A 7 11.10 21.57 -9.91
N PRO A 8 12.33 21.12 -9.65
CA PRO A 8 12.54 19.98 -8.74
C PRO A 8 11.97 20.26 -7.35
N ARG A 9 11.26 19.30 -6.77
CA ARG A 9 10.73 19.40 -5.41
C ARG A 9 11.87 19.44 -4.41
N PRO A 10 11.78 20.27 -3.35
CA PRO A 10 12.84 20.36 -2.36
C PRO A 10 12.89 19.10 -1.47
N SER A 11 14.10 18.61 -1.18
CA SER A 11 14.42 17.64 -0.14
C SER A 11 15.87 17.78 0.27
N ILE A 12 16.18 17.48 1.53
CA ILE A 12 17.55 17.51 2.06
C ILE A 12 18.34 16.23 1.80
N TYR A 13 17.69 15.17 1.29
CA TYR A 13 18.32 13.88 1.06
C TYR A 13 17.96 13.21 -0.28
N TYR A 14 16.93 13.68 -0.98
CA TYR A 14 16.48 13.12 -2.25
C TYR A 14 16.54 14.14 -3.38
N ASN A 15 17.10 13.74 -4.52
CA ASN A 15 17.20 14.59 -5.71
C ASN A 15 16.06 14.27 -6.67
N TYR A 16 15.02 15.11 -6.68
CA TYR A 16 13.88 14.93 -7.56
C TYR A 16 14.27 15.13 -9.03
N GLN A 17 14.08 14.10 -9.83
CA GLN A 17 14.20 14.16 -11.28
C GLN A 17 12.89 14.71 -11.88
N VAL A 18 12.99 15.71 -12.75
CA VAL A 18 11.87 16.25 -13.52
C VAL A 18 11.91 15.65 -14.92
N PHE A 19 10.85 14.96 -15.31
CA PHE A 19 10.71 14.31 -16.59
C PHE A 19 10.09 15.24 -17.62
N LYS A 20 10.35 14.96 -18.90
CA LYS A 20 9.70 15.72 -19.99
C LYS A 20 8.25 15.27 -20.14
N PRO A 21 7.30 16.17 -20.40
CA PRO A 21 5.93 15.79 -20.68
C PRO A 21 5.87 14.95 -21.96
N TRP A 22 5.03 13.93 -21.93
CA TRP A 22 4.67 13.19 -23.13
C TRP A 22 3.61 13.98 -23.90
N LEU A 23 3.79 14.18 -25.19
CA LEU A 23 2.88 14.93 -26.03
C LEU A 23 2.40 14.06 -27.18
N PRO A 24 1.11 14.14 -27.56
CA PRO A 24 0.60 13.39 -28.70
C PRO A 24 1.26 13.88 -29.98
N SER A 25 1.54 12.95 -30.92
CA SER A 25 1.99 13.31 -32.26
C SER A 25 0.90 14.11 -33.01
N ALA A 26 1.30 14.90 -34.01
CA ALA A 26 0.38 15.74 -34.80
C ALA A 26 -0.74 14.98 -35.55
N ASN A 27 -0.68 13.65 -35.58
CA ASN A 27 -1.72 12.79 -36.14
C ASN A 27 -2.37 11.92 -35.04
N PRO A 28 -3.49 12.38 -34.45
CA PRO A 28 -4.02 11.85 -33.20
C PRO A 28 -4.89 10.60 -33.33
N ALA A 29 -4.95 9.92 -34.49
CA ALA A 29 -5.66 8.66 -34.60
C ALA A 29 -4.96 7.57 -33.77
N GLN A 30 -5.06 7.69 -32.44
CA GLN A 30 -4.57 6.62 -31.56
C GLN A 30 -5.54 5.44 -31.62
N ALA A 31 -4.98 4.25 -31.88
CA ALA A 31 -5.75 3.03 -31.76
C ALA A 31 -6.28 2.89 -30.32
N ARG A 32 -7.49 2.35 -30.19
CA ARG A 32 -8.10 2.07 -28.90
C ARG A 32 -7.19 1.18 -28.06
N GLN A 33 -6.89 1.61 -26.85
CA GLN A 33 -5.97 0.94 -25.93
C GLN A 33 -6.66 -0.23 -25.24
N LYS A 34 -5.91 -1.27 -24.91
CA LYS A 34 -6.45 -2.39 -24.12
C LYS A 34 -6.71 -1.99 -22.69
N VAL A 35 -5.71 -1.36 -22.06
CA VAL A 35 -5.78 -0.88 -20.68
C VAL A 35 -5.13 0.48 -20.56
N VAL A 36 -5.80 1.40 -19.89
CA VAL A 36 -5.21 2.67 -19.41
C VAL A 36 -5.21 2.65 -17.89
N VAL A 37 -4.08 3.00 -17.29
CA VAL A 37 -3.92 3.18 -15.84
C VAL A 37 -3.80 4.67 -15.56
N ALA A 38 -4.77 5.23 -14.85
CA ALA A 38 -4.77 6.64 -14.47
C ALA A 38 -4.20 6.82 -13.06
N GLY A 39 -3.00 7.35 -12.99
CA GLY A 39 -2.23 7.59 -11.76
C GLY A 39 -0.97 6.74 -11.68
N CYS A 40 0.19 7.40 -11.68
CA CYS A 40 1.52 6.80 -11.61
C CYS A 40 2.08 6.81 -10.17
N GLY A 41 1.23 6.62 -9.17
CA GLY A 41 1.65 6.30 -7.80
C GLY A 41 1.97 4.81 -7.65
N PRO A 42 2.39 4.37 -6.45
CA PRO A 42 2.80 2.97 -6.23
C PRO A 42 1.77 1.93 -6.67
N ALA A 43 0.47 2.17 -6.43
CA ALA A 43 -0.61 1.26 -6.86
C ALA A 43 -0.71 1.15 -8.39
N GLY A 44 -0.67 2.28 -9.09
CA GLY A 44 -0.78 2.28 -10.55
C GLY A 44 0.43 1.67 -11.24
N MET A 45 1.64 1.94 -10.74
CA MET A 45 2.87 1.35 -11.28
C MET A 45 2.90 -0.17 -11.07
N VAL A 46 2.53 -0.65 -9.86
CA VAL A 46 2.43 -2.09 -9.61
C VAL A 46 1.36 -2.73 -10.50
N ALA A 47 0.20 -2.08 -10.72
CA ALA A 47 -0.84 -2.59 -11.61
C ALA A 47 -0.33 -2.71 -13.06
N ALA A 48 0.39 -1.70 -13.57
CA ALA A 48 0.96 -1.71 -14.92
C ALA A 48 2.04 -2.80 -15.08
N LEU A 49 2.93 -2.94 -14.09
CA LEU A 49 3.98 -3.97 -14.10
C LEU A 49 3.40 -5.39 -14.01
N GLU A 50 2.41 -5.60 -13.17
CA GLU A 50 1.73 -6.89 -13.07
C GLU A 50 0.96 -7.23 -14.36
N LEU A 51 0.27 -6.26 -14.99
CA LEU A 51 -0.33 -6.44 -16.32
C LEU A 51 0.72 -6.85 -17.35
N ALA A 52 1.87 -6.17 -17.37
CA ALA A 52 2.97 -6.49 -18.26
C ALA A 52 3.53 -7.90 -18.02
N ARG A 53 3.64 -8.32 -16.74
CA ARG A 53 4.02 -9.69 -16.35
C ARG A 53 3.05 -10.73 -16.92
N HIS A 54 1.78 -10.39 -17.02
CA HIS A 54 0.77 -11.20 -17.72
C HIS A 54 0.71 -10.96 -19.24
N GLY A 55 1.65 -10.20 -19.84
CA GLY A 55 1.70 -9.91 -21.28
C GLY A 55 0.59 -9.00 -21.78
N VAL A 56 0.01 -8.15 -20.94
CA VAL A 56 -1.01 -7.17 -21.31
C VAL A 56 -0.40 -5.78 -21.39
N PRO A 57 -0.40 -5.12 -22.57
CA PRO A 57 0.11 -3.78 -22.71
C PRO A 57 -0.82 -2.76 -22.04
N SER A 58 -0.24 -1.69 -21.48
CA SER A 58 -0.98 -0.61 -20.85
C SER A 58 -0.36 0.75 -21.11
N VAL A 59 -1.21 1.79 -21.08
CA VAL A 59 -0.81 3.20 -21.02
C VAL A 59 -0.88 3.64 -19.57
N LEU A 60 0.23 4.13 -19.02
CA LEU A 60 0.30 4.62 -17.64
C LEU A 60 0.38 6.15 -17.64
N LEU A 61 -0.66 6.82 -17.13
CA LEU A 61 -0.78 8.27 -17.11
C LEU A 61 -0.28 8.84 -15.79
N ASN A 62 0.58 9.85 -15.85
CA ASN A 62 0.96 10.67 -14.71
C ASN A 62 0.63 12.13 -14.97
N SER A 63 -0.14 12.76 -14.09
CA SER A 63 -0.44 14.21 -14.15
C SER A 63 0.79 15.08 -13.84
N GLU A 64 1.73 14.57 -13.06
CA GLU A 64 2.93 15.28 -12.64
C GLU A 64 4.11 15.01 -13.58
N LEU A 65 5.26 15.70 -13.34
CA LEU A 65 6.54 15.45 -14.04
C LEU A 65 7.61 14.85 -13.14
N GLN A 66 7.27 14.46 -11.94
CA GLN A 66 8.20 13.88 -10.95
C GLN A 66 7.44 12.99 -9.98
N VAL A 67 8.17 12.15 -9.25
CA VAL A 67 7.59 11.28 -8.23
C VAL A 67 7.00 12.09 -7.07
N SER A 68 6.20 11.46 -6.21
CA SER A 68 5.50 12.12 -5.10
C SER A 68 6.45 12.85 -4.16
N GLN A 69 6.07 14.04 -3.71
CA GLN A 69 6.83 14.76 -2.70
C GLN A 69 6.55 14.19 -1.31
N GLY A 70 7.64 13.98 -0.56
CA GLY A 70 7.59 13.48 0.81
C GLY A 70 7.15 12.03 0.89
N SER A 71 7.41 11.44 2.03
CA SER A 71 7.19 10.02 2.24
C SER A 71 5.89 9.78 2.99
N ARG A 72 4.80 9.49 2.29
CA ARG A 72 3.52 9.13 2.92
C ARG A 72 3.55 7.72 3.47
N ALA A 73 4.01 6.77 2.65
CA ALA A 73 4.22 5.38 3.03
C ALA A 73 5.71 5.11 3.24
N ILE A 74 6.06 4.58 4.41
CA ILE A 74 7.47 4.29 4.75
C ILE A 74 7.70 2.84 5.16
N VAL A 75 6.65 2.10 5.47
CA VAL A 75 6.78 0.71 5.96
C VAL A 75 6.15 -0.24 4.99
N PHE A 76 6.95 -1.18 4.48
CA PHE A 76 6.48 -2.25 3.61
C PHE A 76 6.55 -3.58 4.35
N THR A 77 5.45 -4.34 4.26
CA THR A 77 5.34 -5.66 4.91
C THR A 77 5.90 -6.76 4.04
N ARG A 78 6.20 -7.92 4.63
CA ARG A 78 6.67 -9.11 3.91
C ARG A 78 5.82 -9.41 2.67
N ARG A 79 4.49 -9.42 2.80
CA ARG A 79 3.61 -9.68 1.64
C ARG A 79 3.79 -8.63 0.53
N SER A 80 3.99 -7.38 0.87
CA SER A 80 4.27 -6.35 -0.12
C SER A 80 5.62 -6.56 -0.79
N MET A 81 6.64 -6.97 -0.03
CA MET A 81 7.95 -7.30 -0.59
C MET A 81 7.89 -8.49 -1.55
N GLU A 82 7.05 -9.49 -1.27
CA GLU A 82 6.80 -10.61 -2.19
C GLU A 82 6.15 -10.16 -3.51
N ILE A 83 5.18 -9.22 -3.45
CA ILE A 83 4.58 -8.62 -4.65
C ILE A 83 5.61 -7.78 -5.40
N LEU A 84 6.37 -6.96 -4.70
CA LEU A 84 7.41 -6.10 -5.27
C LEU A 84 8.58 -6.92 -5.87
N GLN A 85 8.82 -8.14 -5.38
CA GLN A 85 9.73 -9.11 -5.98
C GLN A 85 9.22 -9.57 -7.36
N GLN A 86 7.93 -9.86 -7.47
CA GLN A 86 7.35 -10.32 -8.74
C GLN A 86 7.45 -9.26 -9.86
N VAL A 87 7.50 -7.98 -9.48
CA VAL A 87 7.71 -6.87 -10.42
C VAL A 87 9.17 -6.38 -10.48
N GLY A 88 10.09 -7.11 -9.83
CA GLY A 88 11.54 -6.93 -10.00
C GLY A 88 12.18 -5.78 -9.22
N VAL A 89 11.55 -5.26 -8.16
CA VAL A 89 12.10 -4.11 -7.41
C VAL A 89 12.48 -4.42 -5.95
N ALA A 90 12.17 -5.63 -5.45
CA ALA A 90 12.37 -5.96 -4.04
C ALA A 90 13.84 -5.93 -3.60
N ASP A 91 14.79 -6.32 -4.46
CA ASP A 91 16.21 -6.36 -4.13
C ASP A 91 16.73 -4.95 -3.81
N ARG A 92 16.39 -3.96 -4.67
CA ARG A 92 16.76 -2.54 -4.43
C ARG A 92 16.17 -2.02 -3.11
N ILE A 93 14.94 -2.44 -2.77
CA ILE A 93 14.30 -2.07 -1.51
C ILE A 93 15.03 -2.72 -0.33
N THR A 94 15.45 -3.98 -0.46
CA THR A 94 16.17 -4.70 0.60
C THR A 94 17.57 -4.10 0.84
N GLU A 95 18.26 -3.72 -0.23
CA GLU A 95 19.58 -3.12 -0.17
C GLU A 95 19.59 -1.73 0.46
N ASN A 96 18.57 -0.92 0.22
CA ASN A 96 18.53 0.49 0.64
C ASN A 96 17.60 0.75 1.83
N GLY A 97 16.73 -0.19 2.17
CA GLY A 97 15.78 -0.06 3.26
C GLY A 97 16.34 -0.53 4.60
N LEU A 98 15.60 -0.27 5.67
CA LEU A 98 15.93 -0.66 7.03
C LEU A 98 14.96 -1.76 7.51
N PRO A 99 15.36 -3.04 7.55
CA PRO A 99 14.50 -4.13 8.01
C PRO A 99 14.30 -4.08 9.53
N TRP A 100 13.12 -4.46 10.00
CA TRP A 100 12.79 -4.52 11.41
C TRP A 100 11.63 -5.47 11.73
N ARG A 101 11.49 -5.83 13.03
CA ARG A 101 10.41 -6.68 13.54
C ARG A 101 9.86 -6.26 14.90
N PHE A 102 10.43 -5.24 15.54
CA PHE A 102 10.05 -4.84 16.88
C PHE A 102 9.32 -3.50 16.90
N GLY A 103 8.28 -3.42 17.73
CA GLY A 103 7.62 -2.16 18.04
C GLY A 103 7.50 -1.98 19.55
N ASN A 104 7.97 -0.85 20.08
CA ASN A 104 7.94 -0.54 21.49
C ASN A 104 6.92 0.55 21.79
N SER A 105 6.15 0.37 22.85
CA SER A 105 5.20 1.34 23.40
C SER A 105 5.69 1.86 24.74
N PHE A 106 5.62 3.18 24.91
CA PHE A 106 6.07 3.89 26.11
C PHE A 106 4.92 4.66 26.74
N TYR A 107 4.86 4.65 28.05
CA TYR A 107 3.92 5.43 28.86
C TYR A 107 4.62 5.94 30.10
N ARG A 108 4.52 7.25 30.38
CA ARG A 108 5.21 7.90 31.50
C ARG A 108 6.71 7.55 31.58
N GLY A 109 7.39 7.58 30.44
CA GLY A 109 8.82 7.27 30.33
C GLY A 109 9.20 5.80 30.45
N GLN A 110 8.25 4.89 30.71
CA GLN A 110 8.50 3.45 30.83
C GLN A 110 8.01 2.70 29.60
N LYS A 111 8.74 1.66 29.20
CA LYS A 111 8.32 0.73 28.16
C LYS A 111 7.27 -0.23 28.72
N VAL A 112 6.04 -0.11 28.23
CA VAL A 112 4.87 -0.88 28.71
C VAL A 112 4.52 -2.06 27.84
N PHE A 113 4.92 -2.04 26.56
CA PHE A 113 4.64 -3.12 25.61
C PHE A 113 5.73 -3.19 24.55
N ARG A 114 6.07 -4.43 24.15
CA ARG A 114 6.92 -4.70 23.00
C ARG A 114 6.20 -5.70 22.09
N MET A 115 5.92 -5.27 20.88
CA MET A 115 5.49 -6.14 19.80
C MET A 115 6.71 -6.76 19.14
N GLU A 116 6.62 -8.06 18.83
CA GLU A 116 7.57 -8.75 17.97
C GLU A 116 6.79 -9.42 16.84
N ALA A 117 7.09 -9.05 15.59
CA ALA A 117 6.52 -9.71 14.44
C ALA A 117 7.29 -11.01 14.15
N PRO A 118 6.60 -12.13 13.85
CA PRO A 118 7.24 -13.41 13.56
C PRO A 118 8.22 -13.33 12.41
N HIS A 119 9.40 -13.91 12.61
CA HIS A 119 10.45 -14.00 11.61
C HIS A 119 11.33 -15.23 11.88
N SER A 120 11.56 -16.02 10.85
CA SER A 120 12.48 -17.15 10.85
C SER A 120 13.63 -16.94 9.85
N GLU A 121 14.65 -17.76 9.95
CA GLU A 121 15.78 -17.78 9.00
C GLU A 121 15.36 -18.28 7.60
N ASP A 122 14.21 -18.95 7.51
CA ASP A 122 13.65 -19.45 6.26
C ASP A 122 12.77 -18.41 5.55
N ASP A 123 12.50 -17.27 6.18
CA ASP A 123 11.76 -16.18 5.56
C ASP A 123 12.68 -15.35 4.65
N ARG A 124 12.31 -15.17 3.39
CA ARG A 124 13.08 -14.33 2.45
C ARG A 124 13.16 -12.87 2.90
N PHE A 125 12.06 -12.33 3.40
CA PHE A 125 11.96 -10.94 3.79
C PHE A 125 11.66 -10.78 5.28
N PHE A 126 12.18 -9.73 5.88
CA PHE A 126 11.76 -9.31 7.21
C PHE A 126 10.27 -9.00 7.24
N PRO A 127 9.61 -9.09 8.42
CA PRO A 127 8.20 -8.76 8.55
C PRO A 127 7.87 -7.36 8.06
N MET A 128 8.80 -6.42 8.26
CA MET A 128 8.70 -5.02 7.86
C MET A 128 10.05 -4.47 7.43
N ILE A 129 10.02 -3.54 6.47
CA ILE A 129 11.18 -2.77 6.02
C ILE A 129 10.77 -1.32 5.85
N ASN A 130 11.60 -0.39 6.33
CA ASN A 130 11.41 1.04 6.14
C ASN A 130 12.18 1.53 4.93
N LEU A 131 11.50 2.22 4.04
CA LEU A 131 12.07 2.95 2.91
C LEU A 131 11.12 4.11 2.57
N GLN A 132 11.65 5.27 2.26
CA GLN A 132 10.84 6.41 1.87
C GLN A 132 10.13 6.15 0.53
N GLN A 133 8.91 6.66 0.40
CA GLN A 133 8.04 6.40 -0.76
C GLN A 133 8.66 6.86 -2.09
N GLN A 134 9.39 7.98 -2.12
CA GLN A 134 10.02 8.47 -3.33
C GLN A 134 11.06 7.51 -3.91
N TYR A 135 11.81 6.80 -3.08
CA TYR A 135 12.72 5.74 -3.54
C TYR A 135 11.97 4.53 -4.10
N LEU A 136 10.89 4.11 -3.41
CA LEU A 136 10.03 3.06 -3.95
C LEU A 136 9.46 3.46 -5.32
N GLU A 137 8.94 4.71 -5.43
CA GLU A 137 8.39 5.20 -6.70
C GLU A 137 9.46 5.27 -7.79
N GLU A 138 10.68 5.68 -7.46
CA GLU A 138 11.82 5.66 -8.38
C GLU A 138 12.11 4.25 -8.90
N TYR A 139 12.17 3.25 -8.01
CA TYR A 139 12.45 1.86 -8.39
C TYR A 139 11.36 1.26 -9.26
N LEU A 140 10.10 1.53 -8.92
CA LEU A 140 8.95 1.12 -9.74
C LEU A 140 8.93 1.84 -11.09
N LEU A 141 9.28 3.12 -11.11
CA LEU A 141 9.36 3.92 -12.32
C LEU A 141 10.41 3.38 -13.28
N ASP A 142 11.61 3.08 -12.79
CA ASP A 142 12.70 2.49 -13.60
C ASP A 142 12.24 1.16 -14.22
N ALA A 143 11.55 0.32 -13.43
CA ALA A 143 10.99 -0.94 -13.93
C ALA A 143 9.89 -0.70 -15.00
N CYS A 144 9.00 0.29 -14.80
CA CYS A 144 8.00 0.65 -15.80
C CYS A 144 8.64 1.18 -17.09
N ALA A 145 9.63 2.06 -16.98
CA ALA A 145 10.32 2.66 -18.14
C ALA A 145 11.13 1.63 -18.95
N ALA A 146 11.65 0.60 -18.31
CA ALA A 146 12.35 -0.49 -18.96
C ALA A 146 11.43 -1.52 -19.64
N ASN A 147 10.12 -1.48 -19.38
CA ASN A 147 9.18 -2.48 -19.89
C ASN A 147 8.47 -2.02 -21.16
N LEU A 148 8.69 -2.74 -22.27
CA LEU A 148 8.14 -2.42 -23.60
C LEU A 148 6.61 -2.50 -23.69
N LEU A 149 5.93 -3.11 -22.71
CA LEU A 149 4.47 -3.19 -22.67
C LEU A 149 3.84 -2.01 -21.92
N ILE A 150 4.63 -1.09 -21.38
CA ILE A 150 4.13 0.07 -20.61
C ILE A 150 4.47 1.36 -21.37
N ASP A 151 3.43 2.07 -21.84
CA ASP A 151 3.55 3.41 -22.42
C ASP A 151 3.35 4.44 -21.31
N LEU A 152 4.47 4.92 -20.74
CA LEU A 152 4.47 5.87 -19.62
C LEU A 152 4.38 7.30 -20.14
N ARG A 153 3.34 8.03 -19.71
CA ARG A 153 3.03 9.40 -20.16
C ARG A 153 3.05 10.39 -19.01
N TRP A 154 4.13 11.15 -18.91
CA TRP A 154 4.30 12.23 -17.96
C TRP A 154 3.54 13.50 -18.36
N GLY A 155 3.05 14.27 -17.39
CA GLY A 155 2.32 15.52 -17.62
C GLY A 155 0.94 15.32 -18.27
N ASN A 156 0.39 14.11 -18.17
CA ASN A 156 -0.87 13.70 -18.78
C ASN A 156 -1.94 13.50 -17.70
N LYS A 157 -2.82 14.48 -17.54
CA LYS A 157 -3.88 14.50 -16.54
C LYS A 157 -5.21 14.04 -17.14
N LEU A 158 -5.74 12.93 -16.67
CA LEU A 158 -7.10 12.52 -17.03
C LEU A 158 -8.11 13.49 -16.41
N THR A 159 -8.86 14.18 -17.26
CA THR A 159 -9.83 15.20 -16.86
C THR A 159 -11.27 14.76 -17.03
N GLN A 160 -11.58 13.88 -18.00
CA GLN A 160 -12.91 13.38 -18.21
C GLN A 160 -12.93 11.89 -18.58
N VAL A 161 -13.91 11.17 -18.04
CA VAL A 161 -14.19 9.77 -18.33
C VAL A 161 -15.65 9.63 -18.79
N MET A 162 -15.86 9.12 -19.98
CA MET A 162 -17.18 8.83 -20.53
C MET A 162 -17.28 7.33 -20.83
N GLN A 163 -18.07 6.62 -20.05
CA GLN A 163 -18.31 5.21 -20.30
C GLN A 163 -19.23 5.04 -21.52
N ARG A 164 -18.88 4.10 -22.40
CA ARG A 164 -19.62 3.67 -23.58
C ARG A 164 -19.91 2.17 -23.46
N GLU A 165 -20.68 1.64 -24.39
CA GLU A 165 -20.91 0.20 -24.43
C GLU A 165 -19.61 -0.56 -24.75
N GLY A 166 -19.05 -1.21 -23.72
CA GLY A 166 -17.84 -2.03 -23.82
C GLY A 166 -16.51 -1.29 -23.85
N PHE A 167 -16.45 0.05 -23.60
CA PHE A 167 -15.22 0.83 -23.53
C PHE A 167 -15.41 2.16 -22.79
N ALA A 168 -14.33 2.90 -22.60
CA ALA A 168 -14.36 4.25 -22.09
C ALA A 168 -13.64 5.23 -23.04
N GLU A 169 -14.24 6.41 -23.23
CA GLU A 169 -13.58 7.57 -23.84
C GLU A 169 -12.99 8.44 -22.75
N LEU A 170 -11.73 8.81 -22.91
CA LEU A 170 -10.94 9.59 -21.97
C LEU A 170 -10.56 10.94 -22.59
N GLU A 171 -10.68 12.02 -21.84
CA GLU A 171 -10.07 13.29 -22.17
C GLU A 171 -8.89 13.56 -21.27
N ILE A 172 -7.75 13.84 -21.87
CA ILE A 172 -6.47 13.96 -21.19
C ILE A 172 -5.86 15.32 -21.50
N ASP A 173 -5.63 16.10 -20.45
CA ASP A 173 -4.94 17.39 -20.53
C ASP A 173 -3.42 17.20 -20.45
N THR A 174 -2.70 17.93 -21.30
CA THR A 174 -1.24 18.06 -21.29
C THR A 174 -0.86 19.55 -21.21
N PRO A 175 0.43 19.88 -21.02
CA PRO A 175 0.88 21.27 -21.06
C PRO A 175 0.61 22.01 -22.38
N GLU A 176 0.51 21.28 -23.50
CA GLU A 176 0.30 21.86 -24.85
C GLU A 176 -1.13 21.70 -25.36
N GLY A 177 -2.02 21.10 -24.62
CA GLY A 177 -3.42 20.95 -25.02
C GLY A 177 -4.03 19.64 -24.56
N ALA A 178 -5.28 19.41 -24.94
CA ALA A 178 -6.00 18.18 -24.60
C ALA A 178 -6.05 17.23 -25.80
N TYR A 179 -6.13 15.93 -25.53
CA TYR A 179 -6.39 14.90 -26.53
C TYR A 179 -7.37 13.86 -26.01
N LYS A 180 -7.97 13.09 -26.92
CA LYS A 180 -8.88 11.99 -26.59
C LYS A 180 -8.20 10.66 -26.79
N LEU A 181 -8.56 9.69 -25.91
CA LEU A 181 -8.08 8.32 -25.96
C LEU A 181 -9.23 7.37 -25.63
N GLU A 182 -9.37 6.32 -26.41
CA GLU A 182 -10.31 5.24 -26.11
C GLU A 182 -9.58 4.05 -25.45
N THR A 183 -10.26 3.39 -24.52
CA THR A 183 -9.71 2.21 -23.87
C THR A 183 -10.79 1.16 -23.59
N ASP A 184 -10.44 -0.13 -23.72
CA ASP A 184 -11.31 -1.23 -23.31
C ASP A 184 -11.52 -1.21 -21.78
N TRP A 185 -10.47 -0.90 -21.02
CA TRP A 185 -10.47 -0.88 -19.56
C TRP A 185 -9.67 0.30 -19.01
N LEU A 186 -10.25 0.98 -18.04
CA LEU A 186 -9.58 2.04 -17.27
C LEU A 186 -9.35 1.54 -15.84
N ILE A 187 -8.10 1.55 -15.39
CA ILE A 187 -7.74 1.37 -13.97
C ILE A 187 -7.61 2.74 -13.33
N ALA A 188 -8.49 3.04 -12.38
CA ALA A 188 -8.45 4.23 -11.56
C ALA A 188 -7.50 4.00 -10.37
N ALA A 189 -6.30 4.59 -10.45
CA ALA A 189 -5.26 4.62 -9.43
C ALA A 189 -4.89 6.07 -9.06
N ASP A 190 -5.84 7.01 -9.23
CA ASP A 190 -5.70 8.46 -9.10
C ASP A 190 -5.80 8.95 -7.65
N GLY A 191 -5.67 8.03 -6.69
CA GLY A 191 -5.46 8.33 -5.27
C GLY A 191 -6.72 8.73 -4.50
N GLY A 192 -6.52 9.14 -3.24
CA GLY A 192 -7.62 9.36 -2.28
C GLY A 192 -8.61 10.45 -2.66
N ARG A 193 -8.19 11.41 -3.49
CA ARG A 193 -9.04 12.46 -4.06
C ARG A 193 -9.49 12.15 -5.48
N SER A 194 -9.70 10.87 -5.79
CA SER A 194 -10.02 10.38 -7.14
C SER A 194 -11.05 11.23 -7.86
N GLY A 195 -10.62 11.85 -8.96
CA GLY A 195 -11.48 12.58 -9.90
C GLY A 195 -12.39 11.62 -10.67
N ILE A 196 -11.89 10.44 -10.99
CA ILE A 196 -12.63 9.39 -11.68
C ILE A 196 -13.81 8.93 -10.81
N ARG A 197 -13.58 8.63 -9.53
CA ARG A 197 -14.63 8.25 -8.59
C ARG A 197 -15.71 9.33 -8.50
N THR A 198 -15.31 10.60 -8.42
CA THR A 198 -16.23 11.75 -8.35
C THR A 198 -17.07 11.88 -9.62
N GLN A 199 -16.46 11.77 -10.80
CA GLN A 199 -17.15 11.87 -12.09
C GLN A 199 -18.18 10.76 -12.29
N LEU A 200 -17.92 9.56 -11.77
CA LEU A 200 -18.84 8.44 -11.81
C LEU A 200 -19.93 8.52 -10.72
N GLY A 201 -19.95 9.58 -9.88
CA GLY A 201 -20.92 9.77 -8.82
C GLY A 201 -20.77 8.75 -7.66
N LEU A 202 -19.62 8.08 -7.57
CA LEU A 202 -19.37 7.03 -6.58
C LEU A 202 -18.96 7.65 -5.25
N LYS A 203 -19.39 7.01 -4.16
CA LYS A 203 -19.10 7.43 -2.79
C LYS A 203 -18.43 6.29 -2.04
N LEU A 204 -17.48 6.67 -1.19
CA LEU A 204 -16.87 5.75 -0.24
C LEU A 204 -17.79 5.59 0.97
N ASP A 205 -17.99 4.36 1.40
CA ASP A 205 -18.73 4.00 2.61
C ASP A 205 -17.78 3.78 3.78
N GLY A 206 -18.22 4.16 4.99
CA GLY A 206 -17.45 3.96 6.23
C GLY A 206 -17.46 5.15 7.16
N SER A 207 -16.39 5.32 7.93
CA SER A 207 -16.27 6.34 8.96
C SER A 207 -14.98 7.15 8.80
N SER A 208 -15.05 8.43 9.16
CA SER A 208 -13.87 9.28 9.37
C SER A 208 -13.65 9.43 10.86
N TYR A 209 -12.43 9.26 11.32
CA TYR A 209 -12.07 9.52 12.72
C TYR A 209 -11.76 11.01 12.88
N GLU A 210 -12.28 11.60 13.94
CA GLU A 210 -11.86 12.93 14.35
C GLU A 210 -10.44 12.84 14.92
N GLY A 211 -9.53 13.59 14.33
CA GLY A 211 -8.14 13.65 14.73
C GLY A 211 -7.24 13.88 13.53
N LEU A 212 -6.44 14.92 13.65
CA LEU A 212 -5.43 15.27 12.68
C LEU A 212 -4.07 14.85 13.23
N PHE A 213 -3.20 14.41 12.34
CA PHE A 213 -1.83 14.05 12.64
C PHE A 213 -0.89 14.89 11.78
N VAL A 214 0.15 15.42 12.39
CA VAL A 214 1.31 15.92 11.67
C VAL A 214 2.23 14.74 11.40
N ILE A 215 2.74 14.67 10.18
CA ILE A 215 3.91 13.89 9.80
C ILE A 215 5.05 14.88 9.66
N ALA A 216 6.19 14.63 10.31
CA ALA A 216 7.38 15.44 10.16
C ALA A 216 8.59 14.51 9.94
N ASP A 217 9.23 14.64 8.79
CA ASP A 217 10.48 13.94 8.47
C ASP A 217 11.65 14.87 8.76
N ILE A 218 12.49 14.48 9.70
CA ILE A 218 13.65 15.27 10.16
C ILE A 218 14.94 14.47 9.99
N ARG A 219 16.02 15.13 9.61
CA ARG A 219 17.36 14.58 9.68
C ARG A 219 17.90 14.78 11.08
N ILE A 220 18.22 13.67 11.75
CA ILE A 220 18.82 13.65 13.09
C ILE A 220 19.49 12.30 13.32
N ASP A 221 20.61 12.32 14.04
CA ASP A 221 21.26 11.10 14.52
C ASP A 221 20.74 10.75 15.92
N LEU A 222 20.03 9.64 16.05
CA LEU A 222 19.55 9.10 17.31
C LEU A 222 20.05 7.67 17.49
N PRO A 223 20.54 7.29 18.69
CA PRO A 223 21.18 6.01 18.96
C PRO A 223 20.17 4.86 19.15
N TYR A 224 19.04 4.90 18.45
CA TYR A 224 18.03 3.85 18.55
C TYR A 224 18.11 2.90 17.35
N PRO A 225 17.84 1.59 17.57
CA PRO A 225 17.72 0.63 16.47
C PRO A 225 16.53 0.95 15.58
N THR A 226 16.48 0.30 14.41
CA THR A 226 15.31 0.40 13.54
C THR A 226 14.16 -0.38 14.16
N GLU A 227 13.21 0.34 14.72
CA GLU A 227 12.03 -0.17 15.38
C GLU A 227 10.92 0.89 15.37
N ARG A 228 9.68 0.49 15.55
CA ARG A 228 8.59 1.43 15.80
C ARG A 228 8.59 1.84 17.26
N ARG A 229 8.50 3.13 17.52
CA ARG A 229 8.38 3.69 18.87
C ARG A 229 7.09 4.47 19.00
N ALA A 230 6.23 4.09 19.93
CA ALA A 230 4.96 4.75 20.22
C ALA A 230 4.98 5.31 21.63
N TYR A 231 4.69 6.59 21.78
CA TYR A 231 4.64 7.29 23.06
C TYR A 231 3.20 7.72 23.33
N PHE A 232 2.64 7.21 24.40
CA PHE A 232 1.29 7.53 24.83
C PHE A 232 1.28 8.59 25.92
N ASP A 233 0.39 9.56 25.78
CA ASP A 233 0.13 10.60 26.77
C ASP A 233 1.41 11.34 27.21
N PRO A 234 2.24 11.87 26.29
CA PRO A 234 3.43 12.61 26.64
C PRO A 234 3.07 13.94 27.30
N GLU A 235 3.91 14.45 28.22
CA GLU A 235 3.67 15.68 28.95
C GLU A 235 3.46 16.89 28.04
N TRP A 236 4.19 16.96 26.91
CA TRP A 236 4.09 18.07 25.96
C TRP A 236 2.86 17.99 25.04
N ASN A 237 2.18 16.83 24.94
CA ASN A 237 0.97 16.62 24.14
C ASN A 237 -0.01 15.68 24.85
N PRO A 238 -0.59 16.13 26.01
CA PRO A 238 -1.39 15.29 26.87
C PRO A 238 -2.62 14.69 26.18
N GLY A 239 -2.91 13.45 26.46
CA GLY A 239 -4.04 12.72 25.90
C GLY A 239 -3.85 12.20 24.49
N ASN A 240 -2.75 12.54 23.83
CA ASN A 240 -2.46 12.19 22.45
C ASN A 240 -1.36 11.13 22.32
N THR A 241 -1.04 10.75 21.11
CA THR A 241 -0.05 9.71 20.81
C THR A 241 0.98 10.24 19.81
N ILE A 242 2.24 9.87 20.04
CA ILE A 242 3.35 10.17 19.13
C ILE A 242 3.93 8.85 18.62
N LEU A 243 4.29 8.81 17.33
CA LEU A 243 5.03 7.72 16.72
C LEU A 243 6.37 8.23 16.22
N MET A 244 7.39 7.38 16.33
CA MET A 244 8.69 7.64 15.72
C MET A 244 9.15 6.42 14.95
N HIS A 245 9.66 6.66 13.74
CA HIS A 245 10.23 5.66 12.85
C HIS A 245 11.58 6.12 12.32
N ARG A 246 12.56 5.22 12.37
CA ARG A 246 13.84 5.44 11.70
C ARG A 246 13.71 5.07 10.24
N GLU A 247 14.18 5.95 9.35
CA GLU A 247 14.23 5.76 7.92
C GLU A 247 15.68 5.78 7.41
N PRO A 248 15.96 5.33 6.18
CA PRO A 248 17.27 5.51 5.57
C PRO A 248 17.73 6.97 5.53
N HIS A 249 19.00 7.19 5.23
CA HIS A 249 19.63 8.51 5.07
C HIS A 249 19.61 9.42 6.30
N GLY A 250 19.56 8.83 7.53
CA GLY A 250 19.55 9.60 8.78
C GLY A 250 18.24 10.34 9.04
N ILE A 251 17.18 9.94 8.36
CA ILE A 251 15.84 10.52 8.55
C ILE A 251 15.10 9.80 9.68
N TRP A 252 14.41 10.58 10.49
CA TRP A 252 13.45 10.14 11.47
C TRP A 252 12.10 10.77 11.21
N ARG A 253 11.09 9.95 11.10
CA ARG A 253 9.69 10.39 11.07
C ARG A 253 9.17 10.55 12.48
N VAL A 254 8.58 11.70 12.73
CA VAL A 254 7.85 12.02 13.96
C VAL A 254 6.39 12.30 13.59
N ASP A 255 5.50 11.36 13.91
CA ASP A 255 4.07 11.52 13.73
C ASP A 255 3.44 11.87 15.07
N TYR A 256 2.68 12.96 15.15
CA TYR A 256 1.98 13.31 16.38
C TYR A 256 0.57 13.80 16.11
N GLN A 257 -0.33 13.41 17.01
CA GLN A 257 -1.72 13.84 16.96
C GLN A 257 -1.85 15.30 17.38
N LEU A 258 -2.66 16.07 16.65
CA LEU A 258 -2.97 17.45 17.00
C LEU A 258 -3.99 17.50 18.13
N PRO A 259 -3.88 18.48 19.04
CA PRO A 259 -4.95 18.80 19.98
C PRO A 259 -6.26 19.14 19.24
N PRO A 260 -7.41 18.82 19.83
CA PRO A 260 -8.70 19.17 19.27
C PRO A 260 -8.83 20.69 19.01
N GLY A 261 -9.29 21.05 17.83
CA GLY A 261 -9.54 22.45 17.46
C GLY A 261 -8.34 23.21 16.90
N GLU A 262 -7.17 22.60 16.84
CA GLU A 262 -6.01 23.23 16.19
C GLU A 262 -6.12 23.10 14.66
N SER A 263 -5.83 24.20 13.95
CA SER A 263 -5.84 24.21 12.49
C SER A 263 -4.58 23.56 11.89
N PRO A 264 -4.69 22.90 10.71
CA PRO A 264 -3.53 22.40 9.99
C PRO A 264 -2.49 23.51 9.70
N GLU A 265 -2.94 24.70 9.39
CA GLU A 265 -2.10 25.85 9.04
C GLU A 265 -1.25 26.28 10.24
N ASP A 266 -1.85 26.36 11.45
CA ASP A 266 -1.11 26.68 12.68
C ASP A 266 -0.14 25.57 13.08
N ALA A 267 -0.55 24.32 12.91
CA ALA A 267 0.27 23.15 13.23
C ALA A 267 1.53 23.06 12.37
N LEU A 268 1.48 23.48 11.11
CA LEU A 268 2.60 23.43 10.16
C LEU A 268 3.49 24.66 10.18
N ARG A 269 3.25 25.65 11.04
CA ARG A 269 4.16 26.78 11.19
C ARG A 269 5.52 26.31 11.71
N PRO A 270 6.64 26.84 11.16
CA PRO A 270 7.99 26.42 11.55
C PRO A 270 8.23 26.46 13.06
N GLU A 271 7.72 27.48 13.74
CA GLU A 271 7.85 27.62 15.20
C GLU A 271 7.05 26.55 15.96
N SER A 272 5.83 26.20 15.48
CA SER A 272 5.00 25.16 16.08
C SER A 272 5.64 23.78 15.92
N LEU A 273 6.13 23.47 14.73
CA LEU A 273 6.86 22.24 14.43
C LEU A 273 8.11 22.13 15.29
N LYS A 274 8.92 23.21 15.34
CA LYS A 274 10.15 23.23 16.12
C LYS A 274 9.89 22.99 17.59
N ALA A 275 8.94 23.71 18.18
CA ALA A 275 8.62 23.57 19.60
C ALA A 275 8.21 22.15 19.98
N ARG A 276 7.41 21.47 19.15
CA ARG A 276 6.93 20.11 19.39
C ARG A 276 8.00 19.05 19.18
N ILE A 277 8.78 19.18 18.13
CA ILE A 277 9.89 18.25 17.87
C ILE A 277 10.94 18.38 18.98
N ASP A 278 11.31 19.59 19.37
CA ASP A 278 12.25 19.82 20.47
C ASP A 278 11.72 19.25 21.80
N ALA A 279 10.41 19.39 22.08
CA ALA A 279 9.78 18.81 23.26
C ALA A 279 9.79 17.27 23.22
N GLN A 280 9.54 16.66 22.05
CA GLN A 280 9.65 15.21 21.89
C GLN A 280 11.09 14.73 22.10
N LEU A 281 12.06 15.41 21.51
CA LEU A 281 13.47 15.06 21.67
C LEU A 281 13.92 15.22 23.12
N ALA A 282 13.50 16.28 23.80
CA ALA A 282 13.79 16.48 25.22
C ALA A 282 13.21 15.37 26.09
N MET A 283 11.96 14.96 25.83
CA MET A 283 11.29 13.88 26.56
C MET A 283 12.01 12.53 26.44
N ILE A 284 12.63 12.26 25.29
CA ILE A 284 13.40 11.03 25.07
C ILE A 284 14.88 11.14 25.41
N GLY A 285 15.31 12.23 26.09
CA GLY A 285 16.66 12.41 26.58
C GLY A 285 17.64 13.09 25.60
N HIS A 286 17.14 13.70 24.53
CA HIS A 286 17.95 14.38 23.52
C HIS A 286 17.66 15.89 23.44
N ALA A 287 17.50 16.55 24.60
CA ALA A 287 17.30 17.99 24.68
C ALA A 287 18.44 18.74 23.99
N GLY A 288 18.10 19.71 23.14
CA GLY A 288 19.07 20.53 22.41
C GLY A 288 19.77 19.83 21.24
N ALA A 289 19.38 18.61 20.88
CA ALA A 289 19.90 17.96 19.68
C ALA A 289 19.58 18.78 18.43
N LYS A 290 20.55 18.90 17.52
CA LYS A 290 20.37 19.60 16.25
C LYS A 290 19.68 18.67 15.26
N TRP A 291 18.67 19.19 14.59
CA TRP A 291 17.93 18.49 13.54
C TRP A 291 17.56 19.46 12.42
N GLU A 292 17.24 18.92 11.26
CA GLU A 292 16.85 19.65 10.06
C GLU A 292 15.56 19.06 9.50
N MET A 293 14.60 19.93 9.15
CA MET A 293 13.31 19.50 8.54
C MET A 293 13.52 19.18 7.06
N ASP A 294 13.07 18.01 6.62
CA ASP A 294 12.94 17.69 5.21
C ASP A 294 11.55 18.03 4.69
N TRP A 295 10.55 17.44 5.33
CA TRP A 295 9.17 17.53 4.87
C TRP A 295 8.19 17.40 6.02
N CYS A 296 7.02 18.04 5.86
CA CYS A 296 5.93 17.90 6.80
C CYS A 296 4.56 17.98 6.11
N SER A 297 3.55 17.36 6.71
CA SER A 297 2.18 17.37 6.23
C SER A 297 1.19 17.10 7.37
N VAL A 298 -0.08 17.43 7.16
CA VAL A 298 -1.18 17.03 8.04
C VAL A 298 -2.08 16.05 7.31
N TYR A 299 -2.49 15.00 7.99
CA TYR A 299 -3.46 14.04 7.48
C TYR A 299 -4.51 13.67 8.52
N SER A 300 -5.63 13.09 8.05
CA SER A 300 -6.70 12.55 8.89
C SER A 300 -6.82 11.05 8.72
N ALA A 301 -7.08 10.32 9.81
CA ALA A 301 -7.37 8.89 9.73
C ALA A 301 -8.78 8.67 9.17
N ARG A 302 -8.87 7.87 8.10
CA ARG A 302 -10.14 7.52 7.45
C ARG A 302 -10.24 6.01 7.31
N THR A 303 -11.48 5.50 7.40
CA THR A 303 -11.80 4.08 7.20
C THR A 303 -12.96 3.99 6.22
N LEU A 304 -12.64 4.13 4.96
CA LEU A 304 -13.62 4.26 3.89
C LEU A 304 -13.28 3.30 2.76
N THR A 305 -14.28 2.66 2.15
CA THR A 305 -14.09 1.83 0.95
C THR A 305 -15.27 2.00 -0.01
N LEU A 306 -15.03 1.85 -1.31
CA LEU A 306 -16.12 1.65 -2.27
C LEU A 306 -16.82 0.34 -1.97
N PRO A 307 -18.15 0.28 -2.16
CA PRO A 307 -18.91 -0.98 -2.05
C PRO A 307 -18.61 -1.96 -3.17
N ASP A 308 -18.12 -1.49 -4.31
CA ASP A 308 -17.71 -2.26 -5.48
C ASP A 308 -16.51 -1.60 -6.14
N TYR A 309 -15.56 -2.39 -6.66
CA TYR A 309 -14.34 -1.88 -7.33
C TYR A 309 -14.45 -1.97 -8.85
N VAL A 310 -15.55 -2.46 -9.40
CA VAL A 310 -15.78 -2.63 -10.83
C VAL A 310 -17.05 -1.90 -11.28
N HIS A 311 -16.90 -0.87 -12.08
CA HIS A 311 -17.99 -0.04 -12.58
C HIS A 311 -17.91 0.05 -14.11
N GLY A 312 -18.58 -0.88 -14.80
CA GLY A 312 -18.54 -0.96 -16.27
C GLY A 312 -17.13 -1.30 -16.78
N SER A 313 -16.53 -0.37 -17.50
CA SER A 313 -15.14 -0.48 -18.00
C SER A 313 -14.11 0.16 -17.06
N VAL A 314 -14.50 0.61 -15.87
CA VAL A 314 -13.62 1.28 -14.89
C VAL A 314 -13.42 0.40 -13.67
N LEU A 315 -12.16 0.19 -13.29
CA LEU A 315 -11.74 -0.62 -12.15
C LEU A 315 -10.95 0.24 -11.18
N PHE A 316 -11.16 0.09 -9.88
CA PHE A 316 -10.52 0.90 -8.85
C PHE A 316 -9.48 0.09 -8.07
N THR A 317 -8.36 0.74 -7.72
CA THR A 317 -7.28 0.17 -6.89
C THR A 317 -6.68 1.22 -5.95
N GLY A 318 -6.13 0.76 -4.83
CA GLY A 318 -5.48 1.62 -3.84
C GLY A 318 -6.37 2.70 -3.26
N ASP A 319 -5.81 3.88 -3.02
CA ASP A 319 -6.54 4.99 -2.37
C ASP A 319 -7.74 5.51 -3.20
N ALA A 320 -7.80 5.22 -4.49
CA ALA A 320 -8.99 5.50 -5.30
C ALA A 320 -10.16 4.60 -4.93
N ALA A 321 -9.89 3.38 -4.47
CA ALA A 321 -10.88 2.39 -4.04
C ALA A 321 -11.21 2.48 -2.54
N HIS A 322 -10.22 2.76 -1.70
CA HIS A 322 -10.38 2.79 -0.24
C HIS A 322 -9.37 3.72 0.44
N LEU A 323 -9.77 4.29 1.58
CA LEU A 323 -8.92 5.07 2.47
C LEU A 323 -8.80 4.32 3.79
N LEU A 324 -7.61 3.82 4.09
CA LEU A 324 -7.35 3.00 5.27
C LEU A 324 -6.61 3.81 6.33
N PRO A 325 -6.82 3.50 7.62
CA PRO A 325 -6.14 4.21 8.69
C PRO A 325 -4.65 3.90 8.65
N ILE A 326 -3.85 4.87 9.03
CA ILE A 326 -2.38 4.78 9.04
C ILE A 326 -1.84 3.76 10.04
N PHE A 327 -2.59 3.53 11.13
CA PHE A 327 -2.15 2.61 12.19
C PHE A 327 -2.16 1.16 11.72
N GLY A 328 -0.98 0.52 11.78
CA GLY A 328 -0.77 -0.86 11.34
C GLY A 328 -0.29 -0.99 9.90
N VAL A 329 0.23 0.09 9.29
CA VAL A 329 0.90 0.12 7.97
C VAL A 329 0.03 -0.43 6.84
N ARG A 330 -1.20 0.07 6.70
CA ARG A 330 -2.26 -0.52 5.88
C ARG A 330 -2.31 -0.04 4.43
N GLY A 331 -2.26 1.29 4.19
CA GLY A 331 -2.62 1.91 2.90
C GLY A 331 -1.87 1.31 1.70
N ALA A 332 -0.59 1.61 1.54
CA ALA A 332 0.22 1.13 0.41
C ALA A 332 0.30 -0.40 0.35
N ASN A 333 0.41 -1.07 1.51
CA ASN A 333 0.50 -2.53 1.58
C ASN A 333 -0.80 -3.24 1.11
N THR A 334 -1.95 -2.62 1.27
CA THR A 334 -3.22 -3.12 0.73
C THR A 334 -3.32 -2.80 -0.76
N ALA A 335 -2.88 -1.60 -1.16
CA ALA A 335 -2.89 -1.18 -2.57
C ALA A 335 -2.07 -2.10 -3.48
N PHE A 336 -0.93 -2.62 -3.03
CA PHE A 336 -0.15 -3.60 -3.79
C PHE A 336 -0.91 -4.91 -3.99
N GLN A 337 -1.59 -5.39 -2.95
CA GLN A 337 -2.43 -6.57 -3.04
C GLN A 337 -3.64 -6.36 -3.97
N ASP A 338 -4.24 -5.15 -3.96
CA ASP A 338 -5.30 -4.80 -4.89
C ASP A 338 -4.79 -4.85 -6.33
N SER A 339 -3.65 -4.19 -6.59
CA SER A 339 -3.06 -4.07 -7.93
C SER A 339 -2.64 -5.42 -8.49
N GLN A 340 -2.02 -6.29 -7.67
CA GLN A 340 -1.68 -7.65 -8.06
C GLN A 340 -2.93 -8.46 -8.38
N SER A 341 -3.94 -8.44 -7.49
CA SER A 341 -5.20 -9.16 -7.71
C SER A 341 -5.94 -8.66 -8.95
N LEU A 342 -6.07 -7.33 -9.11
CA LEU A 342 -6.71 -6.73 -10.28
C LEU A 342 -6.03 -7.14 -11.59
N ALA A 343 -4.71 -7.09 -11.63
CA ALA A 343 -3.95 -7.29 -12.85
C ALA A 343 -4.14 -8.69 -13.44
N TRP A 344 -4.07 -9.76 -12.66
CA TRP A 344 -4.26 -11.10 -13.20
C TRP A 344 -5.73 -11.37 -13.58
N HIS A 345 -6.71 -10.90 -12.78
CA HIS A 345 -8.12 -11.01 -13.11
C HIS A 345 -8.43 -10.31 -14.44
N LEU A 346 -7.92 -9.09 -14.61
CA LEU A 346 -8.12 -8.31 -15.82
C LEU A 346 -7.39 -8.93 -17.01
N ALA A 347 -6.15 -9.38 -16.83
CA ALA A 347 -5.37 -10.01 -17.89
C ALA A 347 -6.06 -11.25 -18.47
N PHE A 348 -6.68 -12.07 -17.63
CA PHE A 348 -7.41 -13.24 -18.09
C PHE A 348 -8.65 -12.85 -18.91
N VAL A 349 -9.34 -11.78 -18.52
CA VAL A 349 -10.46 -11.24 -19.30
C VAL A 349 -10.01 -10.65 -20.63
N VAL A 350 -8.93 -9.85 -20.62
CA VAL A 350 -8.36 -9.21 -21.82
C VAL A 350 -7.88 -10.25 -22.84
N LYS A 351 -7.29 -11.35 -22.35
CA LYS A 351 -6.82 -12.48 -23.18
C LYS A 351 -7.93 -13.45 -23.62
N GLY A 352 -9.17 -13.26 -23.16
CA GLY A 352 -10.27 -14.16 -23.45
C GLY A 352 -10.20 -15.51 -22.74
N LEU A 353 -9.34 -15.66 -21.72
CA LEU A 353 -9.20 -16.87 -20.89
C LEU A 353 -10.33 -16.99 -19.88
N ALA A 354 -10.97 -15.86 -19.53
CA ALA A 354 -12.10 -15.81 -18.62
C ALA A 354 -13.13 -14.77 -19.06
N GLY A 355 -14.38 -14.95 -18.62
CA GLY A 355 -15.45 -13.99 -18.84
C GLY A 355 -15.37 -12.81 -17.82
N LYS A 356 -16.05 -11.70 -18.12
CA LYS A 356 -16.13 -10.50 -17.27
C LYS A 356 -16.58 -10.77 -15.83
N LYS A 357 -17.27 -11.89 -15.58
CA LYS A 357 -17.66 -12.32 -14.21
C LYS A 357 -16.46 -12.51 -13.28
N LEU A 358 -15.28 -12.80 -13.83
CA LEU A 358 -14.06 -12.91 -13.04
C LEU A 358 -13.70 -11.58 -12.33
N LEU A 359 -13.99 -10.42 -12.95
CA LEU A 359 -13.77 -9.12 -12.34
C LEU A 359 -14.68 -8.85 -11.13
N GLN A 360 -15.88 -9.45 -11.12
CA GLN A 360 -16.77 -9.37 -9.95
C GLN A 360 -16.18 -10.13 -8.76
N ASN A 361 -15.47 -11.24 -9.03
CA ASN A 361 -14.72 -11.95 -7.97
C ASN A 361 -13.58 -11.09 -7.40
N PHE A 362 -12.81 -10.43 -8.27
CA PHE A 362 -11.80 -9.43 -7.83
C PHE A 362 -12.43 -8.41 -6.89
N SER A 363 -13.55 -7.79 -7.29
CA SER A 363 -14.21 -6.80 -6.46
C SER A 363 -14.65 -7.37 -5.12
N ALA A 364 -15.32 -8.53 -5.11
CA ALA A 364 -15.78 -9.17 -3.87
C ALA A 364 -14.64 -9.49 -2.90
N GLU A 365 -13.55 -10.05 -3.41
CA GLU A 365 -12.36 -10.37 -2.61
C GLU A 365 -11.71 -9.12 -2.02
N ARG A 366 -11.52 -8.07 -2.82
CA ARG A 366 -10.78 -6.89 -2.37
C ARG A 366 -11.62 -5.96 -1.50
N VAL A 367 -12.92 -5.84 -1.76
CA VAL A 367 -13.86 -5.15 -0.86
C VAL A 367 -13.93 -5.89 0.48
N GLY A 368 -14.00 -7.23 0.46
CA GLY A 368 -13.95 -8.05 1.68
C GLY A 368 -12.67 -7.80 2.50
N ALA A 369 -11.52 -7.81 1.83
CA ALA A 369 -10.23 -7.52 2.45
C ALA A 369 -10.18 -6.09 3.05
N ALA A 370 -10.66 -5.08 2.33
CA ALA A 370 -10.70 -3.70 2.82
C ALA A 370 -11.59 -3.56 4.05
N ARG A 371 -12.76 -4.21 4.08
CA ARG A 371 -13.67 -4.22 5.23
C ARG A 371 -13.07 -4.90 6.45
N GLU A 372 -12.42 -6.07 6.29
CA GLU A 372 -11.69 -6.72 7.39
C GLU A 372 -10.62 -5.80 7.96
N ILE A 373 -9.84 -5.15 7.08
CA ILE A 373 -8.81 -4.21 7.50
C ILE A 373 -9.41 -3.02 8.24
N ILE A 374 -10.54 -2.47 7.77
CA ILE A 374 -11.25 -1.37 8.43
C ILE A 374 -11.69 -1.77 9.84
N ASP A 375 -12.23 -2.97 10.01
CA ASP A 375 -12.67 -3.48 11.31
C ASP A 375 -11.49 -3.67 12.28
N GLU A 376 -10.43 -4.33 11.83
CA GLU A 376 -9.23 -4.59 12.65
C GLU A 376 -8.46 -3.30 12.96
N ALA A 377 -8.25 -2.44 11.96
CA ALA A 377 -7.57 -1.17 12.16
C ALA A 377 -8.40 -0.18 12.98
N GLY A 378 -9.72 -0.27 12.92
CA GLY A 378 -10.62 0.50 13.76
C GLY A 378 -10.40 0.25 15.25
N LYS A 379 -10.08 -0.98 15.65
CA LYS A 379 -9.74 -1.32 17.04
C LYS A 379 -8.45 -0.62 17.49
N SER A 380 -7.40 -0.71 16.68
CA SER A 380 -6.13 -0.03 16.95
C SER A 380 -6.30 1.49 16.93
N THR A 381 -7.05 2.03 15.99
CA THR A 381 -7.29 3.48 15.87
C THR A 381 -8.03 4.01 17.08
N ARG A 382 -9.07 3.32 17.57
CA ARG A 382 -9.80 3.73 18.79
C ARG A 382 -8.91 3.70 20.05
N PHE A 383 -7.89 2.84 20.08
CA PHE A 383 -6.91 2.85 21.17
C PHE A 383 -5.92 4.02 21.02
N MET A 384 -5.41 4.26 19.82
CA MET A 384 -4.45 5.35 19.54
C MET A 384 -5.11 6.73 19.66
N THR A 385 -6.32 6.87 19.14
CA THR A 385 -7.13 8.09 19.10
C THR A 385 -8.53 7.83 19.68
N PRO A 386 -8.69 7.81 21.00
CA PRO A 386 -9.98 7.50 21.63
C PRO A 386 -11.09 8.45 21.18
N PRO A 387 -12.16 7.95 20.55
CA PRO A 387 -13.23 8.81 20.00
C PRO A 387 -14.21 9.34 21.05
N SER A 388 -14.14 8.83 22.29
CA SER A 388 -15.02 9.25 23.37
C SER A 388 -14.33 9.20 24.73
N HIS A 389 -14.96 9.81 25.74
CA HIS A 389 -14.48 9.77 27.12
C HIS A 389 -14.34 8.33 27.64
N GLY A 390 -15.27 7.43 27.33
CA GLY A 390 -15.19 6.02 27.74
C GLY A 390 -14.01 5.29 27.14
N PHE A 391 -13.74 5.47 25.84
CA PHE A 391 -12.55 4.91 25.22
C PHE A 391 -11.25 5.49 25.78
N ARG A 392 -11.23 6.77 26.16
CA ARG A 392 -10.08 7.40 26.81
C ARG A 392 -9.83 6.82 28.20
N LEU A 393 -10.88 6.61 28.99
CA LEU A 393 -10.77 5.94 30.29
C LEU A 393 -10.22 4.52 30.14
N LEU A 394 -10.74 3.74 29.19
CA LEU A 394 -10.26 2.39 28.92
C LEU A 394 -8.78 2.41 28.54
N ARG A 395 -8.37 3.25 27.57
CA ARG A 395 -6.98 3.39 27.17
C ARG A 395 -6.08 3.73 28.35
N ASN A 396 -6.45 4.74 29.15
CA ASN A 396 -5.63 5.20 30.26
C ASN A 396 -5.54 4.12 31.36
N ALA A 397 -6.61 3.36 31.62
CA ALA A 397 -6.58 2.21 32.53
C ALA A 397 -5.65 1.11 32.03
N VAL A 398 -5.73 0.74 30.74
CA VAL A 398 -4.84 -0.26 30.13
C VAL A 398 -3.38 0.19 30.21
N LEU A 399 -3.08 1.44 29.86
CA LEU A 399 -1.71 1.99 29.93
C LEU A 399 -1.18 1.99 31.36
N SER A 400 -1.99 2.43 32.33
CA SER A 400 -1.58 2.48 33.76
C SER A 400 -1.35 1.08 34.33
N LEU A 401 -2.23 0.12 34.04
CA LEU A 401 -2.08 -1.27 34.47
C LEU A 401 -0.88 -1.94 33.79
N SER A 402 -0.57 -1.60 32.54
CA SER A 402 0.56 -2.16 31.81
C SER A 402 1.93 -1.84 32.42
N LEU A 403 2.01 -0.86 33.32
CA LEU A 403 3.24 -0.57 34.07
C LEU A 403 3.64 -1.73 34.99
N THR A 404 2.65 -2.52 35.47
CA THR A 404 2.87 -3.60 36.45
C THR A 404 2.24 -4.93 36.05
N GLN A 405 1.26 -4.94 35.13
CA GLN A 405 0.45 -6.12 34.79
C GLN A 405 0.56 -6.47 33.30
N GLU A 406 0.98 -7.70 33.01
CA GLU A 406 1.13 -8.15 31.61
C GLU A 406 -0.18 -8.56 30.95
N PHE A 407 -1.17 -9.04 31.72
CA PHE A 407 -2.42 -9.58 31.19
C PHE A 407 -3.27 -8.56 30.39
N VAL A 408 -3.04 -7.26 30.60
CA VAL A 408 -3.73 -6.19 29.85
C VAL A 408 -3.14 -5.91 28.47
N ARG A 409 -1.93 -6.40 28.18
CA ARG A 409 -1.22 -6.14 26.91
C ARG A 409 -2.00 -6.51 25.65
N PRO A 410 -2.79 -7.61 25.59
CA PRO A 410 -3.62 -7.90 24.42
C PRO A 410 -4.64 -6.80 24.07
N LEU A 411 -5.01 -5.95 25.01
CA LEU A 411 -5.96 -4.85 24.82
C LEU A 411 -5.37 -3.67 24.01
N TYR A 412 -4.08 -3.64 23.76
CA TYR A 412 -3.46 -2.68 22.83
C TYR A 412 -3.89 -2.88 21.37
N HIS A 413 -4.41 -4.04 21.01
CA HIS A 413 -4.83 -4.39 19.66
C HIS A 413 -3.76 -4.09 18.58
N TRP A 414 -2.50 -4.33 18.93
CA TRP A 414 -1.39 -4.15 18.01
C TRP A 414 -1.40 -5.26 16.96
N ARG A 415 -1.91 -4.95 15.79
CA ARG A 415 -1.81 -5.84 14.62
C ARG A 415 -1.28 -5.03 13.45
N THR A 416 -0.20 -5.49 12.86
CA THR A 416 0.31 -5.01 11.58
C THR A 416 -0.53 -5.55 10.43
N SER A 417 -0.35 -5.00 9.24
CA SER A 417 -0.93 -5.55 8.02
C SER A 417 -0.48 -7.00 7.84
N ARG A 418 -1.44 -7.90 7.60
CA ARG A 418 -1.22 -9.29 7.22
C ARG A 418 -1.95 -9.58 5.91
N PRO A 419 -1.53 -10.60 5.16
CA PRO A 419 -2.30 -11.04 4.00
C PRO A 419 -3.72 -11.39 4.39
N HIS A 420 -4.69 -11.02 3.54
CA HIS A 420 -6.07 -11.46 3.68
C HIS A 420 -6.22 -12.91 3.21
N GLU A 421 -7.03 -13.68 3.90
CA GLU A 421 -7.39 -15.04 3.53
C GLU A 421 -8.74 -15.01 2.80
N TYR A 422 -8.75 -15.36 1.52
CA TYR A 422 -9.96 -15.34 0.68
C TYR A 422 -10.84 -16.58 0.90
N THR A 423 -11.16 -16.89 2.14
CA THR A 423 -11.91 -18.10 2.53
C THR A 423 -13.28 -18.21 1.87
N HIS A 424 -13.86 -17.09 1.48
CA HIS A 424 -15.18 -17.01 0.82
C HIS A 424 -15.10 -16.70 -0.69
N SER A 425 -13.92 -16.82 -1.30
CA SER A 425 -13.78 -16.62 -2.75
C SER A 425 -14.56 -17.65 -3.54
N ALA A 426 -15.23 -17.17 -4.60
CA ALA A 426 -15.90 -18.07 -5.54
C ALA A 426 -14.93 -18.96 -6.35
N LEU A 427 -13.63 -18.69 -6.27
CA LEU A 427 -12.57 -19.48 -6.90
C LEU A 427 -12.09 -20.64 -6.02
N ASN A 428 -12.48 -20.67 -4.76
CA ASN A 428 -12.13 -21.78 -3.87
C ASN A 428 -12.91 -23.03 -4.24
N SER A 429 -12.25 -24.19 -4.12
CA SER A 429 -12.96 -25.47 -4.23
C SER A 429 -13.91 -25.66 -3.05
N THR A 430 -15.01 -26.35 -3.25
CA THR A 430 -16.03 -26.65 -2.23
C THR A 430 -15.89 -28.06 -1.63
N GLY A 431 -14.72 -28.71 -1.77
CA GLY A 431 -14.49 -30.07 -1.30
C GLY A 431 -14.48 -30.18 0.22
N ASP A 432 -15.01 -31.29 0.76
CA ASP A 432 -15.08 -31.57 2.20
C ASP A 432 -13.71 -31.82 2.86
N ASP A 433 -12.65 -31.98 2.07
CA ASP A 433 -11.30 -32.33 2.55
C ASP A 433 -10.61 -31.22 3.35
N ASN A 434 -11.12 -29.96 3.28
CA ASN A 434 -10.61 -28.85 4.08
C ASN A 434 -10.66 -29.12 5.59
N ALA A 435 -11.61 -29.91 6.07
CA ALA A 435 -11.72 -30.29 7.48
C ALA A 435 -10.56 -31.17 7.95
N LEU A 436 -9.88 -31.86 7.04
CA LEU A 436 -8.74 -32.74 7.30
C LEU A 436 -7.42 -31.98 7.35
N PHE A 437 -7.35 -30.78 6.69
CA PHE A 437 -6.16 -29.97 6.62
C PHE A 437 -6.07 -29.06 7.86
N LYS A 438 -5.22 -29.43 8.83
CA LYS A 438 -5.13 -28.75 10.13
C LYS A 438 -3.88 -27.89 10.31
N THR A 439 -2.93 -27.96 9.38
CA THR A 439 -1.64 -27.24 9.44
C THR A 439 -1.30 -26.67 8.07
N GLY A 440 -0.63 -25.52 8.02
CA GLY A 440 -0.29 -24.81 6.78
C GLY A 440 -1.24 -23.65 6.47
N PRO A 441 -1.17 -23.05 5.26
CA PRO A 441 -2.01 -21.93 4.90
C PRO A 441 -3.48 -22.34 4.83
N ALA A 442 -4.36 -21.47 5.35
CA ALA A 442 -5.80 -21.67 5.24
C ALA A 442 -6.24 -21.67 3.77
N HIS A 443 -7.41 -22.29 3.51
CA HIS A 443 -8.01 -22.25 2.17
C HIS A 443 -8.27 -20.80 1.73
N GLY A 444 -7.77 -20.44 0.55
CA GLY A 444 -7.80 -19.06 0.06
C GLY A 444 -6.73 -18.13 0.64
N ALA A 445 -5.84 -18.63 1.50
CA ALA A 445 -4.69 -17.87 1.98
C ALA A 445 -3.55 -17.88 0.94
N PRO A 446 -2.73 -16.81 0.85
CA PRO A 446 -1.52 -16.86 0.05
C PRO A 446 -0.54 -17.89 0.63
N PRO A 447 0.21 -18.62 -0.23
CA PRO A 447 1.22 -19.54 0.21
C PRO A 447 2.34 -18.80 0.95
N GLN A 448 2.97 -19.48 1.91
CA GLN A 448 4.18 -18.97 2.56
C GLN A 448 5.35 -19.05 1.57
N ASN A 449 6.15 -18.00 1.51
CA ASN A 449 7.37 -17.98 0.71
C ASN A 449 8.50 -18.70 1.45
N VAL A 450 8.39 -20.01 1.55
CA VAL A 450 9.35 -20.85 2.29
C VAL A 450 10.63 -21.05 1.48
N ARG A 451 11.75 -21.17 2.20
CA ARG A 451 13.06 -21.48 1.64
C ARG A 451 13.10 -22.94 1.18
N LEU A 452 13.47 -23.19 -0.06
CA LEU A 452 13.64 -24.51 -0.66
C LEU A 452 15.12 -24.91 -0.75
N GLY A 453 16.02 -23.92 -0.82
CA GLY A 453 17.46 -24.10 -0.91
C GLY A 453 18.23 -22.81 -0.64
N PRO A 454 19.55 -22.76 -0.82
CA PRO A 454 20.32 -21.53 -0.77
C PRO A 454 19.78 -20.55 -1.83
N ASP A 455 19.31 -19.37 -1.39
CA ASP A 455 18.74 -18.31 -2.26
C ASP A 455 17.60 -18.76 -3.18
N ASP A 456 16.89 -19.83 -2.81
CA ASP A 456 15.79 -20.43 -3.55
C ASP A 456 14.54 -20.51 -2.69
N TYR A 457 13.43 -19.90 -3.15
CA TYR A 457 12.20 -19.77 -2.40
C TYR A 457 10.98 -20.17 -3.23
N LEU A 458 9.92 -20.64 -2.57
CA LEU A 458 8.72 -21.15 -3.24
C LEU A 458 8.13 -20.17 -4.27
N LEU A 459 8.04 -18.89 -3.94
CA LEU A 459 7.44 -17.91 -4.86
C LEU A 459 8.31 -17.60 -6.10
N ASP A 460 9.58 -17.99 -6.11
CA ASP A 460 10.45 -17.88 -7.30
C ASP A 460 10.02 -18.88 -8.39
N HIS A 461 9.33 -19.94 -8.02
CA HIS A 461 8.83 -21.00 -8.91
C HIS A 461 7.38 -20.79 -9.37
N LEU A 462 6.67 -19.82 -8.79
CA LEU A 462 5.26 -19.56 -9.14
C LEU A 462 5.18 -18.53 -10.26
N GLY A 463 4.46 -18.89 -11.32
CA GLY A 463 4.32 -18.09 -12.52
C GLY A 463 3.16 -17.09 -12.49
N GLY A 464 2.76 -16.62 -13.68
CA GLY A 464 1.60 -15.77 -13.90
C GLY A 464 0.32 -16.54 -14.21
N GLY A 465 0.32 -17.87 -14.07
CA GLY A 465 -0.81 -18.77 -14.33
C GLY A 465 -1.31 -19.44 -13.07
N PHE A 466 -1.97 -20.58 -13.26
CA PHE A 466 -2.33 -21.49 -12.17
C PHE A 466 -1.19 -22.48 -11.94
N ASP A 467 -0.66 -22.49 -10.75
CA ASP A 467 0.40 -23.40 -10.33
C ASP A 467 -0.17 -24.49 -9.42
N LEU A 468 0.20 -25.74 -9.70
CA LEU A 468 -0.17 -26.87 -8.86
C LEU A 468 0.99 -27.25 -7.94
N LEU A 469 0.81 -27.06 -6.65
CA LEU A 469 1.75 -27.52 -5.63
C LEU A 469 1.33 -28.93 -5.16
N TYR A 470 2.16 -29.93 -5.47
CA TYR A 470 1.94 -31.31 -5.07
C TYR A 470 3.01 -31.76 -4.08
N PHE A 471 2.61 -31.98 -2.85
CA PHE A 471 3.50 -32.44 -1.78
C PHE A 471 3.51 -33.96 -1.75
N THR A 472 4.66 -34.58 -2.04
CA THR A 472 4.81 -36.04 -2.10
C THR A 472 6.20 -36.44 -1.62
N GLY A 473 6.30 -37.66 -1.08
CA GLY A 473 7.58 -38.31 -0.86
C GLY A 473 8.01 -39.24 -2.00
N ALA A 474 7.28 -39.25 -3.12
CA ALA A 474 7.60 -40.07 -4.30
C ALA A 474 8.32 -39.23 -5.37
N ASP A 475 9.19 -39.87 -6.14
CA ASP A 475 9.98 -39.22 -7.20
C ASP A 475 9.17 -38.88 -8.47
N ALA A 476 7.94 -39.36 -8.59
CA ALA A 476 7.10 -39.16 -9.76
C ALA A 476 5.67 -38.78 -9.40
N LEU A 477 5.02 -38.00 -10.30
CA LEU A 477 3.60 -37.69 -10.18
C LEU A 477 2.75 -38.93 -10.51
N PRO A 478 1.64 -39.19 -9.78
CA PRO A 478 0.68 -40.22 -10.15
C PRO A 478 0.13 -40.01 -11.57
N GLU A 479 -0.10 -41.09 -12.34
CA GLU A 479 -0.67 -41.00 -13.69
C GLU A 479 -2.01 -40.27 -13.74
N SER A 480 -2.85 -40.47 -12.71
CA SER A 480 -4.13 -39.76 -12.58
C SER A 480 -3.97 -38.26 -12.51
N LEU A 481 -2.96 -37.77 -11.78
CA LEU A 481 -2.68 -36.34 -11.66
C LEU A 481 -2.06 -35.79 -12.95
N GLN A 482 -1.16 -36.53 -13.60
CA GLN A 482 -0.63 -36.16 -14.92
C GLN A 482 -1.74 -35.99 -15.96
N SER A 483 -2.71 -36.89 -15.96
CA SER A 483 -3.87 -36.84 -16.87
C SER A 483 -4.72 -35.60 -16.64
N VAL A 484 -4.95 -35.21 -15.38
CA VAL A 484 -5.70 -33.99 -15.02
C VAL A 484 -4.94 -32.74 -15.49
N ILE A 485 -3.63 -32.68 -15.26
CA ILE A 485 -2.79 -31.55 -15.70
C ILE A 485 -2.83 -31.42 -17.22
N GLN A 486 -2.69 -32.53 -17.96
CA GLN A 486 -2.75 -32.54 -19.41
C GLN A 486 -4.11 -32.09 -19.93
N ALA A 487 -5.21 -32.53 -19.31
CA ALA A 487 -6.56 -32.11 -19.67
C ALA A 487 -6.79 -30.62 -19.40
N ALA A 488 -6.27 -30.05 -18.30
CA ALA A 488 -6.34 -28.64 -18.00
C ALA A 488 -5.58 -27.80 -19.06
N ARG A 489 -4.34 -28.21 -19.38
CA ARG A 489 -3.54 -27.57 -20.43
C ARG A 489 -4.18 -27.62 -21.80
N ALA A 490 -4.77 -28.76 -22.17
CA ALA A 490 -5.50 -28.93 -23.42
C ALA A 490 -6.74 -28.01 -23.54
N LYS A 491 -7.33 -27.61 -22.42
CA LYS A 491 -8.42 -26.63 -22.35
C LYS A 491 -7.93 -25.18 -22.34
N GLY A 492 -6.63 -24.94 -22.44
CA GLY A 492 -6.04 -23.61 -22.42
C GLY A 492 -5.94 -22.97 -21.02
N THR A 493 -6.00 -23.78 -19.95
CA THR A 493 -5.70 -23.29 -18.60
C THR A 493 -4.21 -22.86 -18.58
N PRO A 494 -3.95 -21.58 -18.30
CA PRO A 494 -2.59 -21.02 -18.32
C PRO A 494 -1.73 -21.51 -17.17
#